data_5991ec57abdd6723f7b3b872c8d8f719
#
_entry.id   5991ec57abdd6723f7b3b872c8d8f719
#
_cell.length_a   1.000
_cell.length_b   1.000
_cell.length_c   1.000
_cell.angle_alpha   90.00
_cell.angle_beta   90.00
_cell.angle_gamma   90.00
#
_symmetry.space_group_name_H-M   'P 1'
#
loop_
_entity.id
_entity.type
_entity.pdbx_description
1 polymer ?
#
loop_
_entity_poly.entity_id
_entity_poly.type
_entity_poly.pdbx_seq_one_letter_code
_entity_poly.pdbx_strand_id
1 'polypeptide(L)'
;MKTGGVMRLTDCFTAGRLAEHLRPWRPYPPVADRRYWGSVPRETREQLLAQTAPINRKPWPLLTATEYARFGRDGDRPAYERPYFARRDKLTAAVITAIVTGDAGTADITDGVWLLCEETTWCLPAHQPGAGLPDPGAPHVDLFAAETAALLAWTALLTGKHEARVRREVKIRVLDPYRARDDWWWFGLAGGQDLNNWTPWIHSNLLVASLLLDDEPQITANRAVAALDRYLGVVPDDGGCDEGASYWWRAGASLFECLQTLAEACGNDFGAFQLPKVRAVARYPMAAHIAGNVHVNFADGGIRPPGIVPHLLYRFGARTRDPQVRQHARAMREEHAAAPLAGPNSSLGRVLAAITDEEWATAPPAPFPAPLQSWLPGTGVLTAREREGDTAGLFLAAKAGHNNESHNHNDVGSFIVALDGRPLLIDPGVGTYSRQTFGPDRYKIWTMQSSWHNTPAPAGRPQAAGRAHRATDVSAAMTVAAAELALELAATYPAAAGVRSWRRTLGLDRTASLISIHDTWELSQGSERTVCYLITPEEPQVAGAAIMLPSGLVIDIDATVDGTSAERISVERRDLDDPQLQAIWGGHLYRITLALPGQRGSLRTLIRRRGTGQQG
;
A
#
# COMPACT_ATOMS: atom_id res chain seq x y z
N MET A 1 1.74 -34.61 25.21
CA MET A 1 1.73 -33.96 23.90
C MET A 1 1.67 -32.47 24.14
N LYS A 2 2.75 -31.72 23.87
CA LYS A 2 2.69 -30.26 23.92
C LYS A 2 1.74 -29.84 22.78
N THR A 3 0.66 -29.13 23.10
CA THR A 3 -0.18 -28.43 22.12
C THR A 3 0.74 -27.60 21.25
N GLY A 4 0.83 -27.93 19.96
CA GLY A 4 1.69 -27.22 19.01
C GLY A 4 1.23 -25.78 18.87
N GLY A 5 1.78 -24.87 19.67
CA GLY A 5 1.61 -23.44 19.50
C GLY A 5 2.14 -23.02 18.13
N VAL A 6 1.47 -22.07 17.47
CA VAL A 6 1.95 -21.47 16.23
C VAL A 6 3.31 -20.85 16.50
N MET A 7 4.35 -21.26 15.74
CA MET A 7 5.70 -20.71 15.86
C MET A 7 5.69 -19.20 15.57
N ARG A 8 6.38 -18.43 16.39
CA ARG A 8 6.41 -16.96 16.37
C ARG A 8 7.81 -16.45 15.98
N LEU A 9 7.92 -15.17 15.63
CA LEU A 9 9.24 -14.56 15.36
C LEU A 9 10.15 -14.59 16.60
N THR A 10 9.58 -14.41 17.77
CA THR A 10 10.30 -14.53 19.06
C THR A 10 10.81 -15.93 19.33
N ASP A 11 10.27 -16.98 18.71
CA ASP A 11 10.80 -18.34 18.75
C ASP A 11 11.95 -18.54 17.76
N CYS A 12 11.93 -17.81 16.64
CA CYS A 12 12.99 -17.82 15.62
C CYS A 12 14.21 -17.04 16.12
N PHE A 13 14.04 -15.77 16.46
CA PHE A 13 15.07 -14.85 16.93
C PHE A 13 14.96 -14.66 18.45
N THR A 14 15.23 -15.71 19.22
CA THR A 14 15.25 -15.59 20.68
C THR A 14 16.37 -14.65 21.15
N ALA A 15 16.22 -14.04 22.33
CA ALA A 15 17.27 -13.19 22.92
C ALA A 15 18.63 -13.92 23.04
N GLY A 16 18.59 -15.23 23.34
CA GLY A 16 19.80 -16.07 23.37
C GLY A 16 20.44 -16.21 22.00
N ARG A 17 19.66 -16.50 20.93
CA ARG A 17 20.20 -16.59 19.57
C ARG A 17 20.73 -15.24 19.07
N LEU A 18 20.05 -14.13 19.37
CA LEU A 18 20.55 -12.80 19.02
C LEU A 18 21.87 -12.50 19.74
N ALA A 19 21.98 -12.81 21.04
CA ALA A 19 23.24 -12.62 21.79
C ALA A 19 24.38 -13.51 21.25
N GLU A 20 24.07 -14.74 20.83
CA GLU A 20 25.06 -15.70 20.33
C GLU A 20 25.49 -15.42 18.89
N HIS A 21 24.55 -15.02 18.01
CA HIS A 21 24.77 -15.00 16.56
C HIS A 21 24.87 -13.60 15.94
N LEU A 22 24.40 -12.54 16.60
CA LEU A 22 24.50 -11.18 16.05
C LEU A 22 25.98 -10.78 15.90
N ARG A 23 26.35 -10.37 14.70
CA ARG A 23 27.74 -9.98 14.35
C ARG A 23 27.74 -8.55 13.79
N PRO A 24 28.91 -7.87 13.78
CA PRO A 24 29.05 -6.61 13.05
C PRO A 24 28.55 -6.77 11.60
N TRP A 25 27.56 -5.97 11.25
CA TRP A 25 26.89 -6.05 9.95
C TRP A 25 27.39 -4.92 9.05
N ARG A 26 28.12 -5.27 8.01
CA ARG A 26 28.63 -4.34 6.99
C ARG A 26 28.43 -4.97 5.61
N PRO A 27 27.17 -4.92 5.06
CA PRO A 27 26.82 -5.68 3.87
C PRO A 27 27.45 -5.13 2.58
N TYR A 28 27.95 -3.89 2.61
CA TYR A 28 28.59 -3.25 1.47
C TYR A 28 29.94 -2.66 1.86
N PRO A 29 30.94 -2.73 0.95
CA PRO A 29 32.22 -2.08 1.16
C PRO A 29 32.14 -0.57 0.92
N PRO A 30 33.13 0.20 1.36
CA PRO A 30 33.23 1.62 1.04
C PRO A 30 33.22 1.90 -0.49
N VAL A 31 32.79 3.10 -0.86
CA VAL A 31 32.77 3.59 -2.27
C VAL A 31 34.13 3.43 -2.95
N ALA A 32 35.23 3.51 -2.19
CA ALA A 32 36.60 3.35 -2.69
C ALA A 32 36.90 1.93 -3.21
N ASP A 33 36.14 0.91 -2.83
CA ASP A 33 36.31 -0.45 -3.39
C ASP A 33 35.78 -0.53 -4.82
N ARG A 34 36.64 -0.14 -5.76
CA ARG A 34 36.30 -0.10 -7.20
C ARG A 34 36.16 -1.49 -7.82
N ARG A 35 36.72 -2.53 -7.18
CA ARG A 35 36.51 -3.90 -7.64
C ARG A 35 35.07 -4.34 -7.40
N TYR A 36 34.54 -4.06 -6.23
CA TYR A 36 33.15 -4.39 -5.90
C TYR A 36 32.15 -3.56 -6.70
N TRP A 37 32.25 -2.23 -6.62
CA TRP A 37 31.29 -1.34 -7.31
C TRP A 37 31.44 -1.32 -8.83
N GLY A 38 32.62 -1.69 -9.34
CA GLY A 38 32.86 -1.86 -10.77
C GLY A 38 32.17 -3.09 -11.36
N SER A 39 31.75 -4.07 -10.54
CA SER A 39 30.99 -5.26 -10.98
C SER A 39 29.54 -4.95 -11.30
N VAL A 40 28.96 -3.83 -10.81
CA VAL A 40 27.63 -3.39 -11.21
C VAL A 40 27.58 -3.19 -12.72
N PRO A 41 26.61 -3.76 -13.45
CA PRO A 41 26.53 -3.68 -14.90
C PRO A 41 26.63 -2.24 -15.42
N ARG A 42 27.33 -2.04 -16.53
CA ARG A 42 27.57 -0.72 -17.11
C ARG A 42 26.26 0.03 -17.38
N GLU A 43 25.29 -0.65 -17.96
CA GLU A 43 23.96 -0.09 -18.27
C GLU A 43 23.26 0.41 -17.01
N THR A 44 23.28 -0.38 -15.92
CA THR A 44 22.73 0.02 -14.61
C THR A 44 23.45 1.28 -14.09
N ARG A 45 24.78 1.35 -14.19
CA ARG A 45 25.55 2.53 -13.75
C ARG A 45 25.21 3.78 -14.57
N GLU A 46 25.06 3.65 -15.88
CA GLU A 46 24.66 4.74 -16.78
C GLU A 46 23.23 5.23 -16.46
N GLN A 47 22.29 4.30 -16.21
CA GLN A 47 20.93 4.61 -15.79
C GLN A 47 20.92 5.36 -14.45
N LEU A 48 21.68 4.89 -13.46
CA LEU A 48 21.81 5.54 -12.15
C LEU A 48 22.32 6.99 -12.29
N LEU A 49 23.35 7.22 -13.08
CA LEU A 49 23.87 8.57 -13.33
C LEU A 49 22.84 9.45 -14.05
N ALA A 50 22.11 8.92 -15.02
CA ALA A 50 21.08 9.67 -15.72
C ALA A 50 19.94 10.10 -14.78
N GLN A 51 19.55 9.25 -13.83
CA GLN A 51 18.49 9.55 -12.86
C GLN A 51 18.97 10.50 -11.74
N THR A 52 20.21 10.39 -11.29
CA THR A 52 20.72 11.23 -10.20
C THR A 52 21.18 12.62 -10.65
N ALA A 53 21.63 12.78 -11.90
CA ALA A 53 22.15 14.04 -12.41
C ALA A 53 21.15 15.22 -12.31
N PRO A 54 19.86 15.11 -12.66
CA PRO A 54 18.91 16.21 -12.50
C PRO A 54 18.64 16.57 -11.04
N ILE A 55 18.76 15.60 -10.10
CA ILE A 55 18.58 15.83 -8.67
C ILE A 55 19.80 16.57 -8.10
N ASN A 56 21.01 16.11 -8.43
CA ASN A 56 22.27 16.70 -7.95
C ASN A 56 22.46 18.15 -8.41
N ARG A 57 21.96 18.52 -9.60
CA ARG A 57 22.02 19.90 -10.09
C ARG A 57 21.14 20.90 -9.36
N LYS A 58 20.12 20.42 -8.60
CA LYS A 58 19.25 21.31 -7.83
C LYS A 58 20.00 21.87 -6.62
N PRO A 59 19.70 23.12 -6.21
CA PRO A 59 20.21 23.64 -4.94
C PRO A 59 19.64 22.84 -3.77
N TRP A 60 20.32 22.90 -2.62
CA TRP A 60 19.80 22.33 -1.39
C TRP A 60 18.55 23.10 -0.95
N PRO A 61 17.42 22.44 -0.70
CA PRO A 61 16.19 23.10 -0.26
C PRO A 61 16.33 23.71 1.13
N LEU A 62 15.73 24.87 1.32
CA LEU A 62 15.60 25.51 2.62
C LEU A 62 14.39 24.92 3.38
N LEU A 63 14.57 24.63 4.66
CA LEU A 63 13.49 24.26 5.58
C LEU A 63 13.30 25.41 6.59
N THR A 64 12.10 25.98 6.65
CA THR A 64 11.80 27.10 7.53
C THR A 64 10.80 26.74 8.61
N ALA A 65 10.90 27.38 9.77
CA ALA A 65 9.91 27.25 10.84
C ALA A 65 8.51 27.69 10.40
N THR A 66 8.43 28.67 9.49
CA THR A 66 7.16 29.17 8.94
C THR A 66 6.44 28.10 8.12
N GLU A 67 7.17 27.34 7.28
CA GLU A 67 6.60 26.24 6.50
C GLU A 67 6.26 25.05 7.40
N TYR A 68 7.11 24.75 8.39
CA TYR A 68 6.81 23.72 9.40
C TYR A 68 5.47 23.99 10.10
N ALA A 69 5.24 25.22 10.52
CA ALA A 69 4.03 25.62 11.23
C ALA A 69 2.75 25.61 10.38
N ARG A 70 2.85 25.51 9.04
CA ARG A 70 1.67 25.53 8.15
C ARG A 70 0.74 24.35 8.37
N PHE A 71 1.27 23.18 8.65
CA PHE A 71 0.39 22.04 8.94
C PHE A 71 -0.53 22.29 10.13
N GLY A 72 0.00 22.83 11.22
CA GLY A 72 -0.79 23.19 12.41
C GLY A 72 -1.75 24.34 12.16
N ARG A 73 -1.35 25.35 11.37
CA ARG A 73 -2.09 26.59 11.13
C ARG A 73 -3.22 26.42 10.10
N ASP A 74 -2.90 25.88 8.91
CA ASP A 74 -3.81 25.83 7.77
C ASP A 74 -3.97 24.42 7.17
N GLY A 75 -3.31 23.39 7.72
CA GLY A 75 -3.40 22.00 7.30
C GLY A 75 -2.58 21.67 6.07
N ASP A 76 -1.73 22.57 5.59
CA ASP A 76 -0.88 22.36 4.41
C ASP A 76 0.32 21.45 4.76
N ARG A 77 0.23 20.19 4.38
CA ARG A 77 1.31 19.19 4.49
C ARG A 77 2.43 19.42 3.48
N PRO A 78 2.11 19.55 2.17
CA PRO A 78 3.10 19.62 1.11
C PRO A 78 4.12 20.75 1.25
N ALA A 79 3.77 21.87 1.88
CA ALA A 79 4.65 23.02 2.01
C ALA A 79 5.99 22.66 2.68
N TYR A 80 5.96 21.87 3.75
CA TYR A 80 7.18 21.41 4.43
C TYR A 80 7.70 20.08 3.90
N GLU A 81 6.81 19.15 3.55
CA GLU A 81 7.21 17.80 3.15
C GLU A 81 7.99 17.77 1.84
N ARG A 82 7.63 18.58 0.84
CA ARG A 82 8.37 18.66 -0.43
C ARG A 82 9.85 19.02 -0.26
N PRO A 83 10.23 20.13 0.36
CA PRO A 83 11.64 20.45 0.59
C PRO A 83 12.33 19.48 1.56
N TYR A 84 11.62 18.92 2.53
CA TYR A 84 12.13 17.90 3.45
C TYR A 84 12.57 16.63 2.71
N PHE A 85 11.71 16.06 1.88
CA PHE A 85 12.06 14.88 1.09
C PHE A 85 13.12 15.18 0.05
N ALA A 86 13.06 16.35 -0.60
CA ALA A 86 14.05 16.74 -1.60
C ALA A 86 15.49 16.82 -1.05
N ARG A 87 15.68 17.13 0.24
CA ARG A 87 17.00 17.02 0.89
C ARG A 87 17.49 15.58 0.95
N ARG A 88 16.62 14.65 1.33
CA ARG A 88 16.94 13.21 1.46
C ARG A 88 17.20 12.58 0.11
N ASP A 89 16.40 12.94 -0.88
CA ASP A 89 16.59 12.52 -2.27
C ASP A 89 17.93 13.01 -2.83
N LYS A 90 18.32 14.26 -2.54
CA LYS A 90 19.58 14.81 -3.00
C LYS A 90 20.79 14.14 -2.35
N LEU A 91 20.75 13.86 -1.03
CA LEU A 91 21.81 13.10 -0.38
C LEU A 91 21.90 11.67 -0.94
N THR A 92 20.76 11.01 -1.15
CA THR A 92 20.69 9.68 -1.76
C THR A 92 21.31 9.69 -3.16
N ALA A 93 20.95 10.68 -4.00
CA ALA A 93 21.50 10.83 -5.34
C ALA A 93 23.01 11.10 -5.34
N ALA A 94 23.50 11.91 -4.40
CA ALA A 94 24.94 12.18 -4.25
C ALA A 94 25.72 10.90 -3.89
N VAL A 95 25.20 10.09 -2.95
CA VAL A 95 25.84 8.83 -2.54
C VAL A 95 25.81 7.81 -3.68
N ILE A 96 24.70 7.68 -4.40
CA ILE A 96 24.61 6.80 -5.58
C ILE A 96 25.62 7.24 -6.65
N THR A 97 25.74 8.53 -6.92
CA THR A 97 26.73 9.06 -7.85
C THR A 97 28.14 8.70 -7.41
N ALA A 98 28.46 8.85 -6.12
CA ALA A 98 29.74 8.47 -5.56
C ALA A 98 30.04 6.96 -5.73
N ILE A 99 29.06 6.10 -5.52
CA ILE A 99 29.17 4.65 -5.76
C ILE A 99 29.58 4.36 -7.20
N VAL A 100 28.93 5.01 -8.16
CA VAL A 100 29.20 4.79 -9.59
C VAL A 100 30.54 5.36 -10.01
N THR A 101 30.87 6.59 -9.60
CA THR A 101 32.09 7.31 -10.03
C THR A 101 33.33 6.95 -9.23
N GLY A 102 33.17 6.51 -7.98
CA GLY A 102 34.27 6.29 -7.03
C GLY A 102 34.68 7.53 -6.26
N ASP A 103 33.99 8.66 -6.45
CA ASP A 103 34.30 9.90 -5.77
C ASP A 103 33.38 10.15 -4.58
N ALA A 104 33.83 9.74 -3.40
CA ALA A 104 33.17 10.02 -2.13
C ALA A 104 33.49 11.42 -1.56
N GLY A 105 34.33 12.19 -2.23
CA GLY A 105 34.82 13.50 -1.75
C GLY A 105 33.93 14.68 -2.14
N THR A 106 32.77 14.46 -2.73
CA THR A 106 31.91 15.54 -3.24
C THR A 106 31.39 16.44 -2.12
N ALA A 107 31.30 17.74 -2.40
CA ALA A 107 30.71 18.72 -1.50
C ALA A 107 29.26 18.36 -1.15
N ASP A 108 28.50 17.82 -2.11
CA ASP A 108 27.09 17.44 -1.91
C ASP A 108 26.90 16.41 -0.79
N ILE A 109 27.82 15.43 -0.61
CA ILE A 109 27.72 14.47 0.50
C ILE A 109 27.98 15.18 1.83
N THR A 110 29.03 16.02 1.88
CA THR A 110 29.38 16.79 3.08
C THR A 110 28.25 17.73 3.50
N ASP A 111 27.75 18.50 2.53
CA ASP A 111 26.66 19.46 2.77
C ASP A 111 25.34 18.76 3.13
N GLY A 112 25.06 17.63 2.49
CA GLY A 112 23.86 16.83 2.79
C GLY A 112 23.87 16.31 4.21
N VAL A 113 24.97 15.69 4.65
CA VAL A 113 25.11 15.23 6.06
C VAL A 113 25.05 16.41 7.01
N TRP A 114 25.71 17.51 6.68
CA TRP A 114 25.68 18.73 7.50
C TRP A 114 24.23 19.23 7.68
N LEU A 115 23.52 19.48 6.58
CA LEU A 115 22.17 20.01 6.59
C LEU A 115 21.17 19.11 7.32
N LEU A 116 21.25 17.78 7.13
CA LEU A 116 20.37 16.87 7.85
C LEU A 116 20.66 16.84 9.35
N CYS A 117 21.94 16.89 9.74
CA CYS A 117 22.32 16.93 11.15
C CYS A 117 21.96 18.26 11.83
N GLU A 118 21.76 19.34 11.08
CA GLU A 118 21.36 20.67 11.62
C GLU A 118 19.85 20.90 11.62
N GLU A 119 19.05 19.99 11.04
CA GLU A 119 17.59 20.11 11.16
C GLU A 119 17.16 20.06 12.64
N THR A 120 16.21 20.89 13.02
CA THR A 120 15.68 20.94 14.38
C THR A 120 15.04 19.61 14.75
N THR A 121 14.36 18.96 13.79
CA THR A 121 13.72 17.65 13.95
C THR A 121 13.78 16.87 12.64
N TRP A 122 13.80 15.53 12.73
CA TRP A 122 13.59 14.64 11.60
C TRP A 122 12.14 14.14 11.50
N CYS A 123 11.30 14.45 12.49
CA CYS A 123 9.88 14.15 12.48
C CYS A 123 9.11 15.16 11.63
N LEU A 124 8.15 14.68 10.85
CA LEU A 124 7.26 15.54 10.07
C LEU A 124 6.27 16.31 10.96
N PRO A 125 5.86 17.54 10.56
CA PRO A 125 4.84 18.31 11.28
C PRO A 125 3.54 17.55 11.51
N ALA A 126 3.13 16.74 10.54
CA ALA A 126 1.90 15.95 10.63
C ALA A 126 1.95 14.80 11.64
N HIS A 127 3.14 14.41 12.08
CA HIS A 127 3.37 13.33 13.03
C HIS A 127 3.80 13.82 14.40
N GLN A 128 4.12 15.10 14.51
CA GLN A 128 4.53 15.73 15.77
C GLN A 128 3.31 15.99 16.67
N PRO A 129 3.35 15.62 17.96
CA PRO A 129 2.30 15.99 18.89
C PRO A 129 2.21 17.51 19.07
N GLY A 130 0.98 18.04 19.04
CA GLY A 130 0.71 19.47 19.23
C GLY A 130 0.91 20.31 17.97
N ALA A 131 0.54 21.61 18.07
CA ALA A 131 0.56 22.55 16.94
C ALA A 131 1.79 23.48 16.93
N GLY A 132 2.77 23.26 17.82
CA GLY A 132 3.94 24.11 18.00
C GLY A 132 5.13 23.74 17.13
N LEU A 133 6.19 24.53 17.25
CA LEU A 133 7.50 24.15 16.70
C LEU A 133 8.10 22.99 17.52
N PRO A 134 8.91 22.11 16.90
CA PRO A 134 9.49 20.98 17.58
C PRO A 134 10.53 21.40 18.62
N ASP A 135 10.55 20.70 19.74
CA ASP A 135 11.59 20.85 20.76
C ASP A 135 12.76 19.91 20.47
N PRO A 136 13.97 20.42 20.17
CA PRO A 136 15.15 19.56 19.96
C PRO A 136 15.55 18.79 21.22
N GLY A 137 15.16 19.26 22.42
CA GLY A 137 15.41 18.60 23.70
C GLY A 137 14.48 17.41 23.97
N ALA A 138 13.37 17.29 23.20
CA ALA A 138 12.39 16.21 23.30
C ALA A 138 12.11 15.59 21.91
N PRO A 139 13.09 14.94 21.29
CA PRO A 139 12.97 14.44 19.92
C PRO A 139 11.86 13.38 19.82
N HIS A 140 11.07 13.51 18.75
CA HIS A 140 9.99 12.59 18.42
C HIS A 140 10.41 11.68 17.24
N VAL A 141 10.30 10.37 17.43
CA VAL A 141 10.73 9.40 16.42
C VAL A 141 9.51 8.87 15.67
N ASP A 142 9.31 9.39 14.47
CA ASP A 142 8.34 8.87 13.50
C ASP A 142 9.02 8.00 12.44
N LEU A 143 8.26 7.61 11.40
CA LEU A 143 8.78 6.84 10.26
C LEU A 143 10.00 7.52 9.63
N PHE A 144 9.92 8.84 9.40
CA PHE A 144 10.90 9.58 8.62
C PHE A 144 12.12 9.99 9.43
N ALA A 145 11.97 10.09 10.75
CA ALA A 145 13.11 10.17 11.64
C ALA A 145 13.96 8.89 11.58
N ALA A 146 13.29 7.72 11.57
CA ALA A 146 13.96 6.42 11.41
C ALA A 146 14.60 6.28 10.01
N GLU A 147 13.91 6.67 8.92
CA GLU A 147 14.48 6.67 7.57
C GLU A 147 15.69 7.59 7.43
N THR A 148 15.63 8.78 8.03
CA THR A 148 16.76 9.73 8.03
C THR A 148 17.97 9.13 8.75
N ALA A 149 17.76 8.46 9.89
CA ALA A 149 18.81 7.77 10.62
C ALA A 149 19.45 6.67 9.76
N ALA A 150 18.65 5.85 9.07
CA ALA A 150 19.14 4.80 8.19
C ALA A 150 19.90 5.37 6.98
N LEU A 151 19.40 6.44 6.34
CA LEU A 151 20.08 7.12 5.23
C LEU A 151 21.47 7.64 5.65
N LEU A 152 21.55 8.29 6.81
CA LEU A 152 22.81 8.77 7.37
C LEU A 152 23.76 7.63 7.73
N ALA A 153 23.24 6.52 8.28
CA ALA A 153 24.03 5.33 8.60
C ALA A 153 24.63 4.70 7.34
N TRP A 154 23.85 4.53 6.28
CA TRP A 154 24.34 4.07 4.98
C TRP A 154 25.37 5.02 4.38
N THR A 155 25.13 6.33 4.46
CA THR A 155 26.07 7.33 3.97
C THR A 155 27.42 7.24 4.69
N ALA A 156 27.42 7.14 6.02
CA ALA A 156 28.63 7.00 6.82
C ALA A 156 29.39 5.69 6.49
N LEU A 157 28.68 4.55 6.39
CA LEU A 157 29.28 3.26 6.02
C LEU A 157 30.00 3.33 4.67
N LEU A 158 29.33 3.88 3.66
CA LEU A 158 29.80 3.85 2.28
C LEU A 158 30.91 4.86 2.01
N THR A 159 30.86 6.03 2.66
CA THR A 159 31.76 7.13 2.36
C THR A 159 32.85 7.35 3.41
N GLY A 160 32.68 6.81 4.62
CA GLY A 160 33.53 7.08 5.78
C GLY A 160 33.47 8.55 6.24
N LYS A 161 32.55 9.36 5.68
CA LYS A 161 32.46 10.79 5.98
C LYS A 161 31.58 11.06 7.18
N HIS A 162 32.07 11.93 8.07
CA HIS A 162 31.32 12.46 9.23
C HIS A 162 30.74 11.39 10.18
N GLU A 163 31.31 10.18 10.20
CA GLU A 163 30.79 9.05 10.98
C GLU A 163 30.53 9.41 12.47
N ALA A 164 31.48 10.08 13.11
CA ALA A 164 31.33 10.46 14.53
C ALA A 164 30.15 11.42 14.75
N ARG A 165 29.91 12.37 13.85
CA ARG A 165 28.77 13.27 13.91
C ARG A 165 27.46 12.52 13.66
N VAL A 166 27.42 11.72 12.61
CA VAL A 166 26.24 10.89 12.28
C VAL A 166 25.87 9.97 13.43
N ARG A 167 26.85 9.25 13.99
CA ARG A 167 26.65 8.37 15.16
C ARG A 167 26.03 9.13 16.34
N ARG A 168 26.57 10.30 16.66
CA ARG A 168 26.04 11.14 17.75
C ARG A 168 24.61 11.58 17.48
N GLU A 169 24.32 12.16 16.30
CA GLU A 169 22.99 12.68 15.97
C GLU A 169 21.94 11.57 15.91
N VAL A 170 22.26 10.44 15.31
CA VAL A 170 21.37 9.27 15.26
C VAL A 170 21.09 8.73 16.66
N LYS A 171 22.13 8.65 17.50
CA LYS A 171 21.99 8.20 18.90
C LYS A 171 21.01 9.09 19.67
N ILE A 172 21.26 10.40 19.73
CA ILE A 172 20.48 11.31 20.59
C ILE A 172 19.09 11.60 20.05
N ARG A 173 18.88 11.57 18.73
CA ARG A 173 17.60 11.90 18.10
C ARG A 173 16.68 10.71 17.86
N VAL A 174 17.25 9.50 17.76
CA VAL A 174 16.48 8.31 17.36
C VAL A 174 16.68 7.14 18.31
N LEU A 175 17.92 6.66 18.53
CA LEU A 175 18.14 5.42 19.27
C LEU A 175 17.88 5.55 20.78
N ASP A 176 18.34 6.63 21.40
CA ASP A 176 18.10 6.87 22.84
C ASP A 176 16.59 7.11 23.12
N PRO A 177 15.87 7.98 22.37
CA PRO A 177 14.42 8.12 22.53
C PRO A 177 13.66 6.82 22.28
N TYR A 178 14.02 6.04 21.27
CA TYR A 178 13.44 4.74 21.01
C TYR A 178 13.63 3.76 22.18
N ARG A 179 14.80 3.75 22.80
CA ARG A 179 15.09 2.86 23.94
C ARG A 179 14.40 3.29 25.23
N ALA A 180 14.20 4.60 25.39
CA ALA A 180 13.59 5.16 26.59
C ALA A 180 12.06 5.03 26.62
N ARG A 181 11.41 4.65 25.52
CA ARG A 181 9.95 4.70 25.41
C ARG A 181 9.38 3.41 24.84
N ASP A 182 8.31 2.91 25.50
CA ASP A 182 7.49 1.78 25.04
C ASP A 182 6.06 2.23 24.71
N ASP A 183 5.66 3.43 25.15
CA ASP A 183 4.30 3.96 25.10
C ASP A 183 3.90 4.51 23.71
N TRP A 184 4.84 4.76 22.81
CA TRP A 184 4.51 5.13 21.45
C TRP A 184 3.97 3.91 20.69
N TRP A 185 2.68 3.97 20.33
CA TRP A 185 1.93 2.83 19.79
C TRP A 185 2.60 2.21 18.55
N TRP A 186 3.17 3.05 17.70
CA TRP A 186 3.82 2.61 16.45
C TRP A 186 5.13 1.83 16.67
N PHE A 187 5.72 1.91 17.83
CA PHE A 187 6.82 1.01 18.17
C PHE A 187 6.35 -0.43 18.42
N GLY A 188 5.06 -0.64 18.60
CA GLY A 188 4.50 -1.97 18.79
C GLY A 188 4.95 -2.65 20.09
N LEU A 189 5.42 -1.90 21.09
CA LEU A 189 5.95 -2.42 22.34
C LEU A 189 4.94 -2.35 23.48
N ALA A 190 4.13 -1.31 23.55
CA ALA A 190 3.01 -1.21 24.48
C ALA A 190 1.81 -2.07 24.04
N GLY A 191 0.97 -2.53 24.98
CA GLY A 191 -0.22 -3.31 24.70
C GLY A 191 -1.41 -2.47 24.24
N GLY A 192 -2.40 -3.11 23.59
CA GLY A 192 -3.78 -2.59 23.50
C GLY A 192 -4.08 -1.66 22.32
N GLN A 193 -3.23 -1.54 21.32
CA GLN A 193 -3.50 -0.74 20.12
C GLN A 193 -3.35 -1.56 18.83
N ASP A 194 -4.15 -1.22 17.82
CA ASP A 194 -4.05 -1.81 16.49
C ASP A 194 -2.77 -1.28 15.81
N LEU A 195 -1.88 -2.21 15.46
CA LEU A 195 -0.63 -1.90 14.77
C LEU A 195 -0.86 -1.87 13.26
N ASN A 196 -0.10 -1.03 12.56
CA ASN A 196 -0.18 -0.89 11.10
C ASN A 196 1.24 -0.87 10.47
N ASN A 197 1.36 -0.37 9.24
CA ASN A 197 2.62 -0.28 8.49
C ASN A 197 3.73 0.49 9.22
N TRP A 198 3.41 1.40 10.14
CA TRP A 198 4.42 2.16 10.88
C TRP A 198 5.38 1.25 11.64
N THR A 199 4.87 0.18 12.26
CA THR A 199 5.70 -0.72 13.05
C THR A 199 6.82 -1.37 12.23
N PRO A 200 6.56 -2.13 11.15
CA PRO A 200 7.66 -2.71 10.37
C PRO A 200 8.51 -1.65 9.66
N TRP A 201 7.91 -0.55 9.21
CA TRP A 201 8.64 0.53 8.56
C TRP A 201 9.68 1.18 9.47
N ILE A 202 9.30 1.56 10.69
CA ILE A 202 10.22 2.13 11.66
C ILE A 202 11.32 1.14 12.01
N HIS A 203 10.97 -0.12 12.30
CA HIS A 203 11.95 -1.11 12.74
C HIS A 203 12.93 -1.52 11.65
N SER A 204 12.55 -1.53 10.38
CA SER A 204 13.49 -1.81 9.28
C SER A 204 14.63 -0.78 9.25
N ASN A 205 14.30 0.49 9.48
CA ASN A 205 15.26 1.59 9.49
C ASN A 205 16.05 1.66 10.80
N LEU A 206 15.41 1.41 11.95
CA LEU A 206 16.09 1.35 13.26
C LEU A 206 17.11 0.23 13.32
N LEU A 207 16.81 -0.95 12.76
CA LEU A 207 17.75 -2.06 12.67
C LEU A 207 18.99 -1.68 11.88
N VAL A 208 18.82 -1.07 10.71
CA VAL A 208 19.95 -0.58 9.89
C VAL A 208 20.78 0.44 10.66
N ALA A 209 20.14 1.46 11.23
CA ALA A 209 20.84 2.52 11.95
C ALA A 209 21.62 1.96 13.15
N SER A 210 20.99 1.07 13.91
CA SER A 210 21.60 0.47 15.11
C SER A 210 22.74 -0.51 14.76
N LEU A 211 22.54 -1.41 13.78
CA LEU A 211 23.57 -2.38 13.39
C LEU A 211 24.82 -1.71 12.78
N LEU A 212 24.68 -0.55 12.16
CA LEU A 212 25.79 0.17 11.54
C LEU A 212 26.49 1.16 12.49
N LEU A 213 25.76 1.76 13.44
CA LEU A 213 26.26 2.90 14.20
C LEU A 213 26.30 2.69 15.72
N ASP A 214 25.60 1.68 16.25
CA ASP A 214 25.44 1.52 17.70
C ASP A 214 26.45 0.52 18.28
N ASP A 215 26.78 0.71 19.56
CA ASP A 215 27.65 -0.21 20.27
C ASP A 215 26.88 -1.39 20.89
N GLU A 216 25.56 -1.26 21.05
CA GLU A 216 24.67 -2.28 21.64
C GLU A 216 23.48 -2.62 20.70
N PRO A 217 23.73 -3.06 19.45
CA PRO A 217 22.67 -3.30 18.48
C PRO A 217 21.69 -4.41 18.88
N GLN A 218 22.10 -5.31 19.79
CA GLN A 218 21.24 -6.37 20.32
C GLN A 218 20.01 -5.83 21.05
N ILE A 219 20.08 -4.62 21.65
CA ILE A 219 18.92 -4.00 22.32
C ILE A 219 17.84 -3.69 21.28
N THR A 220 18.23 -3.02 20.19
CA THR A 220 17.33 -2.70 19.08
C THR A 220 16.81 -3.97 18.41
N ALA A 221 17.65 -4.98 18.18
CA ALA A 221 17.25 -6.24 17.56
C ALA A 221 16.18 -6.98 18.40
N ASN A 222 16.37 -7.10 19.73
CA ASN A 222 15.39 -7.73 20.61
C ASN A 222 14.04 -6.99 20.58
N ARG A 223 14.07 -5.65 20.67
CA ARG A 223 12.87 -4.82 20.63
C ARG A 223 12.15 -4.94 19.28
N ALA A 224 12.90 -4.93 18.17
CA ALA A 224 12.35 -5.09 16.83
C ALA A 224 11.65 -6.44 16.67
N VAL A 225 12.28 -7.54 17.10
CA VAL A 225 11.66 -8.88 17.02
C VAL A 225 10.36 -8.94 17.81
N ALA A 226 10.33 -8.38 19.03
CA ALA A 226 9.12 -8.35 19.86
C ALA A 226 8.00 -7.52 19.20
N ALA A 227 8.34 -6.36 18.63
CA ALA A 227 7.39 -5.49 17.94
C ALA A 227 6.83 -6.14 16.67
N LEU A 228 7.69 -6.75 15.85
CA LEU A 228 7.30 -7.43 14.61
C LEU A 228 6.45 -8.68 14.86
N ASP A 229 6.72 -9.39 15.96
CA ASP A 229 5.90 -10.53 16.37
C ASP A 229 4.47 -10.10 16.72
N ARG A 230 4.32 -8.95 17.39
CA ARG A 230 3.01 -8.35 17.67
C ARG A 230 2.35 -7.79 16.42
N TYR A 231 3.12 -7.16 15.52
CA TYR A 231 2.60 -6.75 14.23
C TYR A 231 2.05 -7.94 13.42
N LEU A 232 2.79 -9.04 13.33
CA LEU A 232 2.29 -10.28 12.73
C LEU A 232 1.06 -10.84 13.46
N GLY A 233 0.88 -10.53 14.75
CA GLY A 233 -0.32 -10.88 15.50
C GLY A 233 -1.59 -10.21 14.97
N VAL A 234 -1.49 -8.98 14.44
CA VAL A 234 -2.63 -8.24 13.86
C VAL A 234 -2.79 -8.43 12.35
N VAL A 235 -1.71 -8.78 11.64
CA VAL A 235 -1.80 -9.17 10.22
C VAL A 235 -2.70 -10.40 10.08
N PRO A 236 -3.66 -10.42 9.14
CA PRO A 236 -4.47 -11.58 8.86
C PRO A 236 -3.65 -12.82 8.48
N ASP A 237 -4.20 -14.02 8.73
CA ASP A 237 -3.50 -15.29 8.41
C ASP A 237 -3.27 -15.48 6.91
N ASP A 238 -4.09 -14.84 6.08
CA ASP A 238 -3.98 -14.81 4.62
C ASP A 238 -2.94 -13.80 4.09
N GLY A 239 -2.36 -12.99 4.97
CA GLY A 239 -1.36 -11.97 4.63
C GLY A 239 -1.94 -10.71 3.99
N GLY A 240 -3.27 -10.55 4.00
CA GLY A 240 -3.94 -9.36 3.48
C GLY A 240 -3.45 -8.07 4.14
N CYS A 241 -3.33 -7.01 3.34
CA CYS A 241 -3.01 -5.66 3.80
C CYS A 241 -4.27 -4.81 3.73
N ASP A 242 -4.84 -4.45 4.89
CA ASP A 242 -6.06 -3.67 5.00
C ASP A 242 -5.91 -2.23 4.51
N GLU A 243 -4.68 -1.72 4.47
CA GLU A 243 -4.33 -0.40 3.94
C GLU A 243 -4.22 -0.39 2.39
N GLY A 244 -4.30 -1.55 1.74
CA GLY A 244 -4.23 -1.70 0.29
C GLY A 244 -2.84 -1.93 -0.30
N ALA A 245 -2.80 -2.13 -1.64
CA ALA A 245 -1.60 -2.54 -2.37
C ALA A 245 -0.45 -1.53 -2.29
N SER A 246 -0.74 -0.23 -2.21
CA SER A 246 0.29 0.82 -2.10
C SER A 246 1.04 0.74 -0.78
N TYR A 247 0.32 0.50 0.31
CA TYR A 247 0.91 0.44 1.65
C TYR A 247 1.66 -0.84 1.93
N TRP A 248 1.39 -1.92 1.19
CA TRP A 248 2.17 -3.15 1.32
C TRP A 248 3.68 -2.91 1.13
N TRP A 249 4.08 -1.96 0.27
CA TRP A 249 5.49 -1.59 0.06
C TRP A 249 6.15 -0.92 1.27
N ARG A 250 5.34 -0.54 2.26
CA ARG A 250 5.78 -0.01 3.57
C ARG A 250 5.47 -0.96 4.73
N ALA A 251 4.51 -1.87 4.55
CA ALA A 251 4.13 -2.88 5.54
C ALA A 251 4.87 -4.20 5.32
N GLY A 252 4.41 -5.01 4.36
CA GLY A 252 4.97 -6.33 4.06
C GLY A 252 6.41 -6.28 3.56
N ALA A 253 6.75 -5.28 2.73
CA ALA A 253 8.11 -5.06 2.26
C ALA A 253 9.06 -4.71 3.39
N SER A 254 8.67 -3.82 4.32
CA SER A 254 9.50 -3.46 5.46
C SER A 254 9.62 -4.60 6.48
N LEU A 255 8.59 -5.43 6.63
CA LEU A 255 8.71 -6.68 7.38
C LEU A 255 9.80 -7.58 6.79
N PHE A 256 9.80 -7.75 5.46
CA PHE A 256 10.86 -8.50 4.77
C PHE A 256 12.23 -7.90 5.05
N GLU A 257 12.39 -6.58 4.95
CA GLU A 257 13.66 -5.88 5.21
C GLU A 257 14.16 -6.11 6.64
N CYS A 258 13.27 -6.07 7.63
CA CYS A 258 13.61 -6.40 9.02
C CYS A 258 14.17 -7.83 9.14
N LEU A 259 13.44 -8.80 8.59
CA LEU A 259 13.83 -10.22 8.67
C LEU A 259 15.12 -10.49 7.90
N GLN A 260 15.29 -9.87 6.73
CA GLN A 260 16.51 -10.00 5.92
C GLN A 260 17.72 -9.43 6.63
N THR A 261 17.60 -8.23 7.20
CA THR A 261 18.67 -7.58 7.96
C THR A 261 19.08 -8.40 9.18
N LEU A 262 18.11 -8.92 9.94
CA LEU A 262 18.38 -9.80 11.08
C LEU A 262 19.05 -11.11 10.65
N ALA A 263 18.55 -11.72 9.57
CA ALA A 263 19.11 -12.96 9.05
C ALA A 263 20.55 -12.78 8.56
N GLU A 264 20.86 -11.68 7.90
CA GLU A 264 22.23 -11.35 7.46
C GLU A 264 23.16 -11.08 8.64
N ALA A 265 22.70 -10.29 9.61
CA ALA A 265 23.50 -9.96 10.79
C ALA A 265 23.76 -11.17 11.70
N CYS A 266 22.85 -12.17 11.71
CA CYS A 266 23.01 -13.43 12.47
C CYS A 266 23.65 -14.56 11.64
N GLY A 267 23.76 -14.41 10.32
CA GLY A 267 24.15 -15.49 9.40
C GLY A 267 23.12 -16.63 9.32
N ASN A 268 21.91 -16.44 9.88
CA ASN A 268 20.84 -17.44 9.91
C ASN A 268 19.48 -16.77 10.11
N ASP A 269 18.44 -17.27 9.44
CA ASP A 269 17.06 -16.80 9.60
C ASP A 269 16.24 -17.59 10.62
N PHE A 270 16.79 -18.67 11.13
CA PHE A 270 16.16 -19.56 12.13
C PHE A 270 14.73 -20.00 11.76
N GLY A 271 14.42 -20.04 10.46
CA GLY A 271 13.11 -20.43 9.93
C GLY A 271 12.06 -19.29 9.87
N ALA A 272 12.42 -18.05 10.15
CA ALA A 272 11.49 -16.93 10.16
C ALA A 272 10.74 -16.74 8.83
N PHE A 273 11.41 -16.94 7.69
CA PHE A 273 10.78 -16.85 6.36
C PHE A 273 9.85 -18.03 6.03
N GLN A 274 9.85 -19.08 6.83
CA GLN A 274 8.96 -20.23 6.65
C GLN A 274 7.69 -20.14 7.51
N LEU A 275 7.57 -19.11 8.35
CA LEU A 275 6.34 -18.83 9.09
C LEU A 275 5.18 -18.65 8.12
N PRO A 276 4.01 -19.31 8.35
CA PRO A 276 2.88 -19.25 7.41
C PRO A 276 2.44 -17.82 7.08
N LYS A 277 2.33 -16.94 8.07
CA LYS A 277 1.96 -15.54 7.85
C LYS A 277 2.99 -14.75 7.04
N VAL A 278 4.29 -14.98 7.27
CA VAL A 278 5.36 -14.33 6.49
C VAL A 278 5.27 -14.73 5.01
N ARG A 279 4.99 -16.00 4.74
CA ARG A 279 4.76 -16.50 3.38
C ARG A 279 3.48 -15.92 2.77
N ALA A 280 2.41 -15.81 3.55
CA ALA A 280 1.15 -15.24 3.09
C ALA A 280 1.32 -13.74 2.75
N VAL A 281 2.00 -12.95 3.59
CA VAL A 281 2.33 -11.54 3.33
C VAL A 281 3.09 -11.37 2.01
N ALA A 282 4.03 -12.26 1.67
CA ALA A 282 4.77 -12.21 0.41
C ALA A 282 3.87 -12.38 -0.83
N ARG A 283 2.72 -13.04 -0.72
CA ARG A 283 1.78 -13.32 -1.82
C ARG A 283 0.78 -12.21 -2.08
N TYR A 284 0.58 -11.31 -1.13
CA TYR A 284 -0.45 -10.26 -1.24
C TYR A 284 -0.36 -9.39 -2.51
N PRO A 285 0.82 -8.89 -2.95
CA PRO A 285 0.91 -8.11 -4.18
C PRO A 285 0.37 -8.83 -5.42
N MET A 286 0.57 -10.15 -5.48
CA MET A 286 0.06 -10.99 -6.56
C MET A 286 -1.46 -11.16 -6.48
N ALA A 287 -2.02 -11.29 -5.26
CA ALA A 287 -3.47 -11.40 -5.05
C ALA A 287 -4.20 -10.09 -5.39
N ALA A 288 -3.58 -8.94 -5.14
CA ALA A 288 -4.15 -7.62 -5.42
C ALA A 288 -3.89 -7.11 -6.86
N HIS A 289 -3.17 -7.87 -7.69
CA HIS A 289 -2.77 -7.45 -9.04
C HIS A 289 -3.89 -7.62 -10.07
N ILE A 290 -4.14 -6.58 -10.86
CA ILE A 290 -5.09 -6.60 -12.00
C ILE A 290 -4.32 -6.89 -13.29
N ALA A 291 -3.47 -5.96 -13.73
CA ALA A 291 -2.63 -6.09 -14.93
C ALA A 291 -1.51 -5.02 -14.93
N GLY A 292 -0.37 -5.31 -15.55
CA GLY A 292 0.74 -4.36 -15.63
C GLY A 292 1.06 -3.73 -14.27
N ASN A 293 0.96 -2.39 -14.17
CA ASN A 293 1.12 -1.66 -12.91
C ASN A 293 -0.21 -1.34 -12.20
N VAL A 294 -1.31 -2.00 -12.59
CA VAL A 294 -2.67 -1.75 -12.07
C VAL A 294 -3.01 -2.77 -11.00
N HIS A 295 -3.46 -2.30 -9.84
CA HIS A 295 -3.79 -3.10 -8.67
C HIS A 295 -5.18 -2.76 -8.14
N VAL A 296 -5.76 -3.66 -7.34
CA VAL A 296 -6.95 -3.39 -6.54
C VAL A 296 -6.64 -2.26 -5.55
N ASN A 297 -7.47 -1.22 -5.54
CA ASN A 297 -7.20 0.02 -4.83
C ASN A 297 -8.24 0.35 -3.75
N PHE A 298 -8.82 -0.64 -3.11
CA PHE A 298 -9.63 -0.41 -1.92
C PHE A 298 -8.83 0.29 -0.83
N ALA A 299 -9.50 1.01 0.06
CA ALA A 299 -8.91 1.90 1.06
C ALA A 299 -8.11 3.06 0.41
N ASP A 300 -7.09 3.60 1.08
CA ASP A 300 -6.21 4.62 0.49
C ASP A 300 -5.20 4.02 -0.52
N GLY A 301 -5.44 2.81 -1.00
CA GLY A 301 -4.62 2.16 -2.02
C GLY A 301 -4.65 2.94 -3.34
N GLY A 302 -3.48 3.23 -3.92
CA GLY A 302 -3.40 3.75 -5.27
C GLY A 302 -3.57 2.62 -6.29
N ILE A 303 -4.39 2.84 -7.32
CA ILE A 303 -4.56 1.85 -8.39
C ILE A 303 -3.26 1.58 -9.16
N ARG A 304 -2.37 2.58 -9.19
CA ARG A 304 -0.98 2.46 -9.64
C ARG A 304 -0.07 2.85 -8.49
N PRO A 305 0.30 1.89 -7.61
CA PRO A 305 1.12 2.18 -6.45
C PRO A 305 2.42 2.89 -6.83
N PRO A 306 2.75 4.02 -6.22
CA PRO A 306 4.01 4.70 -6.48
C PRO A 306 5.17 3.94 -5.82
N GLY A 307 6.36 4.00 -6.45
CA GLY A 307 7.59 3.49 -5.83
C GLY A 307 7.59 1.98 -5.58
N ILE A 308 7.02 1.20 -6.48
CA ILE A 308 7.13 -0.26 -6.50
C ILE A 308 8.62 -0.64 -6.66
N VAL A 309 9.10 -1.57 -5.84
CA VAL A 309 10.47 -2.08 -5.85
C VAL A 309 10.46 -3.59 -6.12
N PRO A 310 10.37 -4.02 -7.39
CA PRO A 310 10.21 -5.43 -7.75
C PRO A 310 11.31 -6.35 -7.20
N HIS A 311 12.56 -5.86 -7.13
CA HIS A 311 13.68 -6.59 -6.55
C HIS A 311 13.38 -7.07 -5.11
N LEU A 312 12.77 -6.23 -4.30
CA LEU A 312 12.45 -6.57 -2.91
C LEU A 312 11.47 -7.75 -2.83
N LEU A 313 10.44 -7.74 -3.68
CA LEU A 313 9.49 -8.85 -3.79
C LEU A 313 10.16 -10.12 -4.33
N TYR A 314 11.10 -9.97 -5.29
CA TYR A 314 11.89 -11.10 -5.81
C TYR A 314 12.67 -11.80 -4.70
N ARG A 315 13.37 -11.03 -3.86
CA ARG A 315 14.12 -11.53 -2.71
C ARG A 315 13.19 -12.16 -1.67
N PHE A 316 12.04 -11.54 -1.43
CA PHE A 316 11.05 -12.11 -0.52
C PHE A 316 10.58 -13.48 -1.01
N GLY A 317 10.24 -13.61 -2.31
CA GLY A 317 9.89 -14.88 -2.93
C GLY A 317 11.01 -15.93 -2.86
N ALA A 318 12.28 -15.52 -2.99
CA ALA A 318 13.42 -16.41 -2.82
C ALA A 318 13.53 -16.94 -1.38
N ARG A 319 13.44 -16.06 -0.37
CA ARG A 319 13.52 -16.44 1.06
C ARG A 319 12.35 -17.31 1.51
N THR A 320 11.15 -17.03 1.02
CA THR A 320 9.95 -17.83 1.31
C THR A 320 9.84 -19.11 0.44
N ARG A 321 10.77 -19.29 -0.50
CA ARG A 321 10.78 -20.41 -1.48
C ARG A 321 9.49 -20.46 -2.30
N ASP A 322 9.01 -19.28 -2.73
CA ASP A 322 7.79 -19.15 -3.53
C ASP A 322 8.14 -18.73 -4.98
N PRO A 323 8.09 -19.66 -5.94
CA PRO A 323 8.44 -19.39 -7.33
C PRO A 323 7.44 -18.46 -8.02
N GLN A 324 6.16 -18.42 -7.60
CA GLN A 324 5.15 -17.55 -8.19
C GLN A 324 5.38 -16.10 -7.77
N VAL A 325 5.74 -15.85 -6.50
CA VAL A 325 6.13 -14.51 -6.02
C VAL A 325 7.37 -14.00 -6.77
N ARG A 326 8.37 -14.86 -6.97
CA ARG A 326 9.56 -14.51 -7.77
C ARG A 326 9.20 -14.21 -9.23
N GLN A 327 8.33 -15.01 -9.84
CA GLN A 327 7.84 -14.81 -11.21
C GLN A 327 7.10 -13.47 -11.31
N HIS A 328 6.22 -13.16 -10.37
CA HIS A 328 5.48 -11.91 -10.32
C HIS A 328 6.41 -10.70 -10.25
N ALA A 329 7.42 -10.75 -9.40
CA ALA A 329 8.43 -9.69 -9.29
C ALA A 329 9.21 -9.47 -10.61
N ARG A 330 9.53 -10.54 -11.34
CA ARG A 330 10.20 -10.42 -12.66
C ARG A 330 9.30 -9.78 -13.70
N ALA A 331 8.00 -10.13 -13.71
CA ALA A 331 7.01 -9.49 -14.58
C ALA A 331 6.87 -8.00 -14.27
N MET A 332 6.81 -7.65 -12.99
CA MET A 332 6.76 -6.23 -12.56
C MET A 332 8.01 -5.44 -12.98
N ARG A 333 9.19 -6.05 -13.11
CA ARG A 333 10.41 -5.34 -13.50
C ARG A 333 10.28 -4.66 -14.86
N GLU A 334 9.63 -5.32 -15.82
CA GLU A 334 9.42 -4.76 -17.17
C GLU A 334 8.51 -3.51 -17.11
N GLU A 335 7.47 -3.57 -16.31
CA GLU A 335 6.52 -2.46 -16.13
C GLU A 335 7.13 -1.27 -15.37
N HIS A 336 8.18 -1.51 -14.59
CA HIS A 336 8.82 -0.51 -13.72
C HIS A 336 10.27 -0.21 -14.10
N ALA A 337 10.72 -0.59 -15.28
CA ALA A 337 12.09 -0.38 -15.73
C ALA A 337 12.52 1.10 -15.73
N ALA A 338 11.58 2.01 -15.98
CA ALA A 338 11.79 3.45 -15.96
C ALA A 338 11.49 4.13 -14.61
N ALA A 339 11.13 3.35 -13.56
CA ALA A 339 10.80 3.94 -12.27
C ALA A 339 12.00 4.69 -11.67
N PRO A 340 11.79 5.88 -11.08
CA PRO A 340 12.88 6.63 -10.47
C PRO A 340 13.44 5.88 -9.26
N LEU A 341 14.77 5.88 -9.13
CA LEU A 341 15.48 5.30 -7.98
C LEU A 341 15.25 6.08 -6.69
N ALA A 342 14.99 7.39 -6.80
CA ALA A 342 14.59 8.25 -5.72
C ALA A 342 13.10 8.56 -5.84
N GLY A 343 12.33 8.41 -4.75
CA GLY A 343 10.90 8.67 -4.74
C GLY A 343 10.18 7.90 -3.62
N PRO A 344 8.86 7.97 -3.56
CA PRO A 344 8.08 7.23 -2.57
C PRO A 344 8.44 5.74 -2.56
N ASN A 345 8.65 5.18 -1.40
CA ASN A 345 9.08 3.78 -1.18
C ASN A 345 10.52 3.44 -1.62
N SER A 346 11.25 4.32 -2.31
CA SER A 346 12.67 4.15 -2.57
C SER A 346 13.49 4.53 -1.33
N SER A 347 14.56 3.79 -1.05
CA SER A 347 15.56 4.15 -0.04
C SER A 347 16.94 3.76 -0.55
N LEU A 348 17.99 4.38 -0.01
CA LEU A 348 19.37 4.04 -0.40
C LEU A 348 19.63 2.54 -0.21
N GLY A 349 19.17 1.94 0.91
CA GLY A 349 19.31 0.51 1.16
C GLY A 349 18.64 -0.37 0.10
N ARG A 350 17.44 0.00 -0.37
CA ARG A 350 16.73 -0.71 -1.45
C ARG A 350 17.46 -0.64 -2.78
N VAL A 351 18.00 0.53 -3.10
CA VAL A 351 18.83 0.72 -4.31
C VAL A 351 20.08 -0.15 -4.24
N LEU A 352 20.82 -0.08 -3.12
CA LEU A 352 22.03 -0.89 -2.92
C LEU A 352 21.74 -2.38 -3.10
N ALA A 353 20.70 -2.88 -2.44
CA ALA A 353 20.31 -4.28 -2.54
C ALA A 353 19.97 -4.69 -3.98
N ALA A 354 19.29 -3.83 -4.74
CA ALA A 354 18.89 -4.14 -6.11
C ALA A 354 20.08 -4.16 -7.09
N ILE A 355 21.01 -3.20 -6.99
CA ILE A 355 22.10 -3.07 -7.96
C ILE A 355 23.26 -4.05 -7.73
N THR A 356 23.31 -4.66 -6.54
CA THR A 356 24.36 -5.63 -6.17
C THR A 356 23.88 -7.09 -6.22
N ASP A 357 22.61 -7.33 -6.56
CA ASP A 357 22.03 -8.67 -6.67
C ASP A 357 22.22 -9.22 -8.09
N GLU A 358 23.25 -10.04 -8.28
CA GLU A 358 23.57 -10.66 -9.58
C GLU A 358 22.44 -11.59 -10.05
N GLU A 359 21.81 -12.34 -9.14
CA GLU A 359 20.69 -13.23 -9.47
C GLU A 359 19.52 -12.42 -10.03
N TRP A 360 19.18 -11.29 -9.39
CA TRP A 360 18.16 -10.37 -9.90
C TRP A 360 18.55 -9.75 -11.24
N ALA A 361 19.79 -9.26 -11.37
CA ALA A 361 20.26 -8.59 -12.58
C ALA A 361 20.19 -9.50 -13.80
N THR A 362 20.46 -10.80 -13.63
CA THR A 362 20.51 -11.80 -14.71
C THR A 362 19.20 -12.60 -14.86
N ALA A 363 18.24 -12.44 -13.95
CA ALA A 363 16.97 -13.16 -14.01
C ALA A 363 16.22 -12.81 -15.32
N PRO A 364 15.77 -13.83 -16.11
CA PRO A 364 15.06 -13.56 -17.35
C PRO A 364 13.69 -12.93 -17.09
N PRO A 365 13.13 -12.15 -18.04
CA PRO A 365 11.75 -11.72 -18.01
C PRO A 365 10.78 -12.87 -17.80
N ALA A 366 9.62 -12.60 -17.23
CA ALA A 366 8.59 -13.58 -17.02
C ALA A 366 7.19 -12.97 -17.19
N PRO A 367 6.19 -13.70 -17.65
CA PRO A 367 4.81 -13.25 -17.62
C PRO A 367 4.31 -13.18 -16.17
N PHE A 368 3.28 -12.37 -15.92
CA PHE A 368 2.58 -12.39 -14.63
C PHE A 368 1.99 -13.79 -14.36
N PRO A 369 2.12 -14.32 -13.14
CA PRO A 369 1.49 -15.60 -12.79
C PRO A 369 -0.03 -15.51 -12.78
N ALA A 370 -0.57 -14.30 -12.59
CA ALA A 370 -1.98 -13.95 -12.69
C ALA A 370 -2.91 -15.06 -12.16
N PRO A 371 -2.98 -15.29 -10.84
CA PRO A 371 -3.77 -16.37 -10.27
C PRO A 371 -5.24 -16.25 -10.66
N LEU A 372 -5.88 -17.38 -10.94
CA LEU A 372 -7.27 -17.43 -11.40
C LEU A 372 -8.21 -16.69 -10.45
N GLN A 373 -7.97 -16.81 -9.16
CA GLN A 373 -8.74 -16.18 -8.08
C GLN A 373 -7.95 -16.18 -6.78
N SER A 374 -8.31 -15.25 -5.89
CA SER A 374 -7.79 -15.18 -4.52
C SER A 374 -8.89 -14.75 -3.56
N TRP A 375 -8.98 -15.38 -2.41
CA TRP A 375 -9.84 -14.96 -1.31
C TRP A 375 -8.98 -14.60 -0.10
N LEU A 376 -9.15 -13.39 0.38
CA LEU A 376 -8.47 -12.82 1.55
C LEU A 376 -9.52 -12.57 2.65
N PRO A 377 -9.89 -13.60 3.45
CA PRO A 377 -10.95 -13.50 4.44
C PRO A 377 -10.68 -12.45 5.52
N GLY A 378 -9.40 -12.19 5.83
CA GLY A 378 -9.00 -11.22 6.85
C GLY A 378 -9.30 -9.77 6.47
N THR A 379 -9.26 -9.45 5.20
CA THR A 379 -9.63 -8.13 4.65
C THR A 379 -10.97 -8.17 3.91
N GLY A 380 -11.58 -9.35 3.76
CA GLY A 380 -12.83 -9.54 3.06
C GLY A 380 -12.76 -9.25 1.55
N VAL A 381 -11.61 -9.49 0.90
CA VAL A 381 -11.42 -9.18 -0.52
C VAL A 381 -11.34 -10.45 -1.34
N LEU A 382 -12.25 -10.60 -2.32
CA LEU A 382 -12.19 -11.60 -3.37
C LEU A 382 -11.66 -10.95 -4.66
N THR A 383 -10.68 -11.59 -5.31
CA THR A 383 -10.30 -11.28 -6.69
C THR A 383 -10.51 -12.48 -7.58
N ALA A 384 -10.98 -12.26 -8.80
CA ALA A 384 -11.20 -13.31 -9.79
C ALA A 384 -10.94 -12.79 -11.20
N ARG A 385 -10.36 -13.62 -12.04
CA ARG A 385 -10.13 -13.33 -13.47
C ARG A 385 -10.69 -14.41 -14.37
N GLU A 386 -10.90 -14.07 -15.61
CA GLU A 386 -11.49 -14.97 -16.60
C GLU A 386 -10.58 -16.16 -16.91
N ARG A 387 -9.26 -15.95 -16.97
CA ARG A 387 -8.26 -16.98 -17.28
C ARG A 387 -7.04 -16.89 -16.35
N GLU A 388 -6.56 -18.03 -15.91
CA GLU A 388 -5.31 -18.10 -15.16
C GLU A 388 -4.11 -17.76 -16.06
N GLY A 389 -3.13 -17.08 -15.53
CA GLY A 389 -1.91 -16.71 -16.26
C GLY A 389 -2.10 -15.59 -17.29
N ASP A 390 -3.31 -15.03 -17.42
CA ASP A 390 -3.65 -14.03 -18.41
C ASP A 390 -4.33 -12.82 -17.74
N THR A 391 -3.93 -11.61 -18.11
CA THR A 391 -4.53 -10.36 -17.62
C THR A 391 -5.58 -9.80 -18.59
N ALA A 392 -5.77 -10.43 -19.75
CA ALA A 392 -6.86 -10.12 -20.67
C ALA A 392 -8.18 -10.74 -20.20
N GLY A 393 -9.30 -10.26 -20.74
CA GLY A 393 -10.64 -10.67 -20.35
C GLY A 393 -11.18 -9.92 -19.14
N LEU A 394 -12.23 -10.47 -18.53
CA LEU A 394 -12.90 -9.89 -17.38
C LEU A 394 -12.12 -10.16 -16.08
N PHE A 395 -12.10 -9.15 -15.23
CA PHE A 395 -11.57 -9.22 -13.86
C PHE A 395 -12.59 -8.61 -12.90
N LEU A 396 -12.80 -9.27 -11.77
CA LEU A 396 -13.63 -8.82 -10.65
C LEU A 396 -12.79 -8.76 -9.38
N ALA A 397 -12.83 -7.62 -8.67
CA ALA A 397 -12.50 -7.55 -7.25
C ALA A 397 -13.74 -7.15 -6.47
N ALA A 398 -14.03 -7.82 -5.37
CA ALA A 398 -15.19 -7.56 -4.52
C ALA A 398 -14.77 -7.47 -3.06
N LYS A 399 -15.38 -6.53 -2.31
CA LYS A 399 -15.03 -6.21 -0.92
C LYS A 399 -16.18 -6.47 0.04
N ALA A 400 -15.92 -7.23 1.08
CA ALA A 400 -16.71 -7.30 2.32
C ALA A 400 -16.04 -6.40 3.40
N GLY A 401 -15.69 -6.91 4.58
CA GLY A 401 -14.95 -6.18 5.62
C GLY A 401 -15.83 -5.25 6.46
N HIS A 402 -15.25 -4.15 6.93
CA HIS A 402 -15.94 -3.20 7.83
C HIS A 402 -15.46 -1.75 7.61
N ASN A 403 -16.28 -0.77 8.04
CA ASN A 403 -15.99 0.66 7.88
C ASN A 403 -15.09 1.24 8.99
N ASN A 404 -14.04 0.50 9.42
CA ASN A 404 -13.01 0.93 10.37
C ASN A 404 -11.69 0.19 10.14
N GLU A 405 -11.37 -0.08 8.90
CA GLU A 405 -10.06 -0.59 8.50
C GLU A 405 -9.03 0.54 8.56
N SER A 406 -7.75 0.19 8.56
CA SER A 406 -6.70 1.21 8.41
C SER A 406 -6.88 1.90 7.06
N HIS A 407 -6.78 3.23 7.04
CA HIS A 407 -7.02 4.03 5.82
C HIS A 407 -8.41 3.84 5.19
N ASN A 408 -9.44 3.61 6.00
CA ASN A 408 -10.79 3.20 5.60
C ASN A 408 -11.51 4.17 4.67
N HIS A 409 -12.25 3.59 3.70
CA HIS A 409 -13.37 4.21 3.00
C HIS A 409 -14.69 3.52 3.45
N ASN A 410 -15.83 4.20 3.35
CA ASN A 410 -17.13 3.57 3.59
C ASN A 410 -17.58 2.87 2.30
N ASP A 411 -17.04 1.70 2.03
CA ASP A 411 -17.11 1.02 0.74
C ASP A 411 -17.44 -0.48 0.83
N VAL A 412 -17.96 -0.93 1.96
CA VAL A 412 -18.35 -2.34 2.16
C VAL A 412 -19.37 -2.77 1.11
N GLY A 413 -19.12 -3.88 0.43
CA GLY A 413 -19.92 -4.37 -0.69
C GLY A 413 -19.59 -3.73 -2.03
N SER A 414 -18.59 -2.85 -2.11
CA SER A 414 -18.09 -2.29 -3.37
C SER A 414 -17.31 -3.32 -4.17
N PHE A 415 -17.09 -3.02 -5.45
CA PHE A 415 -16.38 -3.89 -6.37
C PHE A 415 -15.67 -3.10 -7.46
N ILE A 416 -14.69 -3.73 -8.09
CA ILE A 416 -13.97 -3.22 -9.26
C ILE A 416 -14.16 -4.22 -10.39
N VAL A 417 -14.48 -3.73 -11.60
CA VAL A 417 -14.49 -4.54 -12.82
C VAL A 417 -13.48 -3.98 -13.79
N ALA A 418 -12.60 -4.86 -14.28
CA ALA A 418 -11.69 -4.51 -15.37
C ALA A 418 -11.95 -5.40 -16.60
N LEU A 419 -11.68 -4.83 -17.78
CA LEU A 419 -11.68 -5.54 -19.05
C LEU A 419 -10.31 -5.36 -19.70
N ASP A 420 -9.67 -6.45 -20.07
CA ASP A 420 -8.33 -6.47 -20.66
C ASP A 420 -7.29 -5.67 -19.82
N GLY A 421 -7.38 -5.81 -18.50
CA GLY A 421 -6.51 -5.15 -17.54
C GLY A 421 -6.85 -3.68 -17.26
N ARG A 422 -7.85 -3.11 -17.93
CA ARG A 422 -8.30 -1.71 -17.74
C ARG A 422 -9.50 -1.66 -16.80
N PRO A 423 -9.40 -1.01 -15.62
CA PRO A 423 -10.53 -0.81 -14.73
C PRO A 423 -11.59 0.11 -15.35
N LEU A 424 -12.85 -0.31 -15.32
CA LEU A 424 -13.97 0.34 -15.96
C LEU A 424 -15.13 0.63 -15.00
N LEU A 425 -15.43 -0.26 -14.05
CA LEU A 425 -16.13 0.09 -12.82
C LEU A 425 -15.09 0.14 -11.73
N ILE A 426 -14.97 1.27 -11.05
CA ILE A 426 -13.79 1.62 -10.29
C ILE A 426 -14.09 1.96 -8.83
N ASP A 427 -13.05 1.88 -8.01
CA ASP A 427 -12.92 2.66 -6.79
C ASP A 427 -12.18 3.96 -7.14
N PRO A 428 -12.67 5.15 -6.75
CA PRO A 428 -12.00 6.41 -7.07
C PRO A 428 -10.64 6.55 -6.38
N GLY A 429 -10.41 5.81 -5.29
CA GLY A 429 -9.20 5.91 -4.49
C GLY A 429 -9.17 7.18 -3.62
N VAL A 430 -7.99 7.58 -3.21
CA VAL A 430 -7.76 8.75 -2.36
C VAL A 430 -7.11 9.89 -3.16
N GLY A 431 -7.54 11.12 -2.89
CA GLY A 431 -6.87 12.34 -3.39
C GLY A 431 -5.66 12.74 -2.52
N THR A 432 -5.19 13.96 -2.74
CA THR A 432 -4.05 14.53 -2.00
C THR A 432 -4.34 14.61 -0.50
N TYR A 433 -3.44 14.10 0.32
CA TYR A 433 -3.57 14.10 1.77
C TYR A 433 -3.51 15.51 2.36
N SER A 434 -4.44 15.77 3.29
CA SER A 434 -4.51 16.97 4.10
C SER A 434 -4.76 16.61 5.56
N ARG A 435 -4.84 17.61 6.44
CA ARG A 435 -5.24 17.39 7.84
C ARG A 435 -6.63 16.74 7.95
N GLN A 436 -7.56 17.06 7.04
CA GLN A 436 -8.90 16.47 7.01
C GLN A 436 -8.85 14.97 6.79
N THR A 437 -7.92 14.46 5.98
CA THR A 437 -7.79 13.03 5.65
C THR A 437 -7.64 12.15 6.89
N PHE A 438 -6.98 12.65 7.93
CA PHE A 438 -6.73 11.91 9.18
C PHE A 438 -7.50 12.49 10.39
N GLY A 439 -8.44 13.40 10.11
CA GLY A 439 -9.26 14.04 11.13
C GLY A 439 -10.67 13.44 11.25
N PRO A 440 -11.48 13.94 12.20
CA PRO A 440 -12.87 13.51 12.41
C PRO A 440 -13.76 13.77 11.18
N ASP A 441 -13.34 14.69 10.31
CA ASP A 441 -14.05 15.08 9.09
C ASP A 441 -13.63 14.26 7.85
N ARG A 442 -12.88 13.13 8.01
CA ARG A 442 -12.45 12.25 6.93
C ARG A 442 -13.61 11.90 5.99
N TYR A 443 -14.73 11.48 6.53
CA TYR A 443 -15.89 11.04 5.75
C TYR A 443 -16.75 12.18 5.16
N LYS A 444 -16.31 13.43 5.28
CA LYS A 444 -16.81 14.55 4.45
C LYS A 444 -16.08 14.66 3.10
N ILE A 445 -14.92 14.01 2.96
CA ILE A 445 -14.21 13.87 1.68
C ILE A 445 -15.02 12.93 0.80
N TRP A 446 -15.37 13.37 -0.39
CA TRP A 446 -16.30 12.64 -1.26
C TRP A 446 -15.81 11.25 -1.67
N THR A 447 -14.49 11.06 -1.89
CA THR A 447 -13.90 9.76 -2.22
C THR A 447 -13.98 8.75 -1.06
N MET A 448 -14.22 9.20 0.17
CA MET A 448 -14.37 8.33 1.35
C MET A 448 -15.82 7.91 1.59
N GLN A 449 -16.78 8.47 0.81
CA GLN A 449 -18.21 8.24 1.00
C GLN A 449 -18.70 7.11 0.12
N SER A 450 -19.58 6.24 0.66
CA SER A 450 -20.17 5.13 -0.08
C SER A 450 -20.94 5.57 -1.33
N SER A 451 -21.41 6.81 -1.40
CA SER A 451 -22.08 7.36 -2.58
C SER A 451 -21.16 7.54 -3.80
N TRP A 452 -19.85 7.40 -3.64
CA TRP A 452 -18.84 7.42 -4.71
C TRP A 452 -18.09 6.08 -4.82
N HIS A 453 -18.71 5.00 -4.35
CA HIS A 453 -18.29 3.62 -4.57
C HIS A 453 -19.43 2.84 -5.23
N ASN A 454 -19.13 1.62 -5.71
CA ASN A 454 -20.12 0.75 -6.36
C ASN A 454 -21.00 0.07 -5.30
N THR A 455 -21.78 0.86 -4.55
CA THR A 455 -22.56 0.43 -3.38
C THR A 455 -24.02 0.89 -3.46
N PRO A 456 -24.94 0.24 -2.75
CA PRO A 456 -26.29 0.75 -2.55
C PRO A 456 -26.35 1.90 -1.53
N ALA A 457 -27.41 2.72 -1.65
CA ALA A 457 -27.80 3.73 -0.67
C ALA A 457 -29.28 3.58 -0.34
N PRO A 458 -29.62 2.68 0.61
CA PRO A 458 -31.01 2.47 1.05
C PRO A 458 -31.61 3.75 1.65
N ALA A 459 -32.81 4.11 1.21
CA ALA A 459 -33.48 5.36 1.58
C ALA A 459 -32.61 6.63 1.34
N GLY A 460 -31.65 6.55 0.39
CA GLY A 460 -30.68 7.61 0.08
C GLY A 460 -29.65 7.84 1.19
N ARG A 461 -29.46 6.89 2.09
CA ARG A 461 -28.51 6.99 3.20
C ARG A 461 -27.18 6.33 2.86
N PRO A 462 -26.05 7.03 3.04
CA PRO A 462 -24.73 6.43 2.89
C PRO A 462 -24.44 5.47 4.04
N GLN A 463 -23.45 4.62 3.86
CA GLN A 463 -22.89 3.79 4.93
C GLN A 463 -22.32 4.66 6.05
N ALA A 464 -22.33 4.13 7.27
CA ALA A 464 -21.76 4.79 8.42
C ALA A 464 -20.34 4.29 8.73
N ALA A 465 -19.52 5.14 9.30
CA ALA A 465 -18.17 4.81 9.75
C ALA A 465 -18.19 4.03 11.07
N GLY A 466 -17.18 3.19 11.29
CA GLY A 466 -16.97 2.47 12.54
C GLY A 466 -17.06 0.94 12.38
N ARG A 467 -16.39 0.21 13.25
CA ARG A 467 -16.25 -1.25 13.20
C ARG A 467 -17.56 -2.04 13.31
N ALA A 468 -18.59 -1.44 13.91
CA ALA A 468 -19.92 -2.03 13.97
C ALA A 468 -20.60 -2.07 12.58
N HIS A 469 -20.20 -1.16 11.68
CA HIS A 469 -20.71 -1.06 10.32
C HIS A 469 -19.89 -1.96 9.39
N ARG A 470 -20.38 -3.18 9.20
CA ARG A 470 -19.65 -4.26 8.52
C ARG A 470 -20.56 -5.17 7.73
N ALA A 471 -20.00 -5.90 6.77
CA ALA A 471 -20.67 -7.04 6.18
C ALA A 471 -20.85 -8.16 7.20
N THR A 472 -21.98 -8.86 7.11
CA THR A 472 -22.26 -10.10 7.85
C THR A 472 -22.60 -11.22 6.88
N ASP A 473 -22.69 -12.46 7.36
CA ASP A 473 -23.00 -13.65 6.54
C ASP A 473 -22.13 -13.73 5.26
N VAL A 474 -20.83 -13.42 5.41
CA VAL A 474 -19.88 -13.40 4.30
C VAL A 474 -19.48 -14.82 3.93
N SER A 475 -19.66 -15.17 2.68
CA SER A 475 -19.19 -16.46 2.14
C SER A 475 -18.58 -16.29 0.75
N ALA A 476 -17.46 -16.97 0.50
CA ALA A 476 -16.82 -17.02 -0.80
C ALA A 476 -16.86 -18.46 -1.34
N ALA A 477 -17.30 -18.61 -2.58
CA ALA A 477 -17.28 -19.87 -3.30
C ALA A 477 -16.40 -19.74 -4.53
N MET A 478 -15.43 -20.64 -4.67
CA MET A 478 -14.42 -20.57 -5.74
C MET A 478 -14.25 -21.94 -6.40
N THR A 479 -14.47 -21.97 -7.70
CA THR A 479 -14.24 -23.13 -8.56
C THR A 479 -13.43 -22.72 -9.80
N VAL A 480 -13.06 -23.64 -10.66
CA VAL A 480 -12.46 -23.31 -11.95
C VAL A 480 -13.46 -22.58 -12.85
N ALA A 481 -14.75 -22.93 -12.80
CA ALA A 481 -15.79 -22.36 -13.64
C ALA A 481 -16.29 -20.99 -13.14
N ALA A 482 -16.29 -20.73 -11.83
CA ALA A 482 -16.84 -19.51 -11.25
C ALA A 482 -16.17 -19.12 -9.94
N ALA A 483 -16.24 -17.83 -9.62
CA ALA A 483 -15.94 -17.30 -8.29
C ALA A 483 -17.08 -16.41 -7.83
N GLU A 484 -17.47 -16.48 -6.56
CA GLU A 484 -18.59 -15.75 -6.00
C GLU A 484 -18.30 -15.29 -4.58
N LEU A 485 -18.73 -14.08 -4.23
CA LEU A 485 -18.75 -13.52 -2.89
C LEU A 485 -20.20 -13.13 -2.54
N ALA A 486 -20.74 -13.70 -1.49
CA ALA A 486 -22.07 -13.33 -0.97
C ALA A 486 -21.93 -12.70 0.42
N LEU A 487 -22.73 -11.67 0.70
CA LEU A 487 -22.67 -10.90 1.95
C LEU A 487 -24.00 -10.21 2.25
N GLU A 488 -24.25 -9.95 3.55
CA GLU A 488 -25.36 -9.13 4.05
C GLU A 488 -24.82 -7.74 4.44
N LEU A 489 -25.47 -6.68 3.94
CA LEU A 489 -25.04 -5.28 4.09
C LEU A 489 -25.85 -4.45 5.09
N ALA A 490 -26.93 -4.97 5.67
CA ALA A 490 -27.83 -4.19 6.53
C ALA A 490 -27.07 -3.46 7.66
N ALA A 491 -26.10 -4.13 8.30
CA ALA A 491 -25.32 -3.55 9.38
C ALA A 491 -24.38 -2.42 8.96
N THR A 492 -24.12 -2.22 7.65
CA THR A 492 -23.26 -1.15 7.16
C THR A 492 -23.94 0.23 7.19
N TYR A 493 -25.28 0.25 7.29
CA TYR A 493 -26.08 1.45 7.26
C TYR A 493 -26.50 1.91 8.66
N PRO A 494 -26.72 3.23 8.85
CA PRO A 494 -27.32 3.73 10.09
C PRO A 494 -28.75 3.23 10.23
N ALA A 495 -29.23 3.06 11.46
CA ALA A 495 -30.61 2.59 11.75
C ALA A 495 -31.71 3.40 11.02
N ALA A 496 -31.46 4.69 10.79
CA ALA A 496 -32.36 5.59 10.04
C ALA A 496 -32.53 5.23 8.55
N ALA A 497 -31.69 4.33 8.00
CA ALA A 497 -31.89 3.79 6.66
C ALA A 497 -33.00 2.72 6.62
N GLY A 498 -33.39 2.19 7.78
CA GLY A 498 -34.47 1.23 7.92
C GLY A 498 -34.24 -0.10 7.20
N VAL A 499 -32.98 -0.51 6.99
CA VAL A 499 -32.65 -1.75 6.28
C VAL A 499 -32.90 -2.94 7.19
N ARG A 500 -33.79 -3.84 6.78
CA ARG A 500 -34.01 -5.14 7.44
C ARG A 500 -33.03 -6.18 6.91
N SER A 501 -32.83 -6.18 5.59
CA SER A 501 -31.87 -7.03 4.88
C SER A 501 -31.44 -6.34 3.58
N TRP A 502 -30.17 -6.50 3.23
CA TRP A 502 -29.64 -6.19 1.91
C TRP A 502 -28.57 -7.22 1.57
N ARG A 503 -28.97 -8.28 0.89
CA ARG A 503 -28.06 -9.32 0.45
C ARG A 503 -27.48 -8.97 -0.93
N ARG A 504 -26.17 -9.06 -1.03
CA ARG A 504 -25.45 -8.86 -2.29
C ARG A 504 -24.63 -10.10 -2.61
N THR A 505 -24.72 -10.55 -3.86
CA THR A 505 -23.88 -11.61 -4.41
C THR A 505 -23.14 -11.05 -5.63
N LEU A 506 -21.80 -11.19 -5.64
CA LEU A 506 -20.94 -10.72 -6.72
C LEU A 506 -20.20 -11.92 -7.29
N GLY A 507 -20.31 -12.17 -8.59
CA GLY A 507 -19.72 -13.36 -9.20
C GLY A 507 -19.13 -13.13 -10.57
N LEU A 508 -18.12 -13.94 -10.91
CA LEU A 508 -17.58 -14.09 -12.26
C LEU A 508 -17.81 -15.52 -12.72
N ASP A 509 -18.68 -15.70 -13.72
CA ASP A 509 -18.87 -16.95 -14.46
C ASP A 509 -17.94 -16.96 -15.67
N ARG A 510 -16.97 -17.86 -15.66
CA ARG A 510 -15.96 -17.99 -16.71
C ARG A 510 -16.51 -18.68 -17.95
N THR A 511 -17.50 -19.55 -17.76
CA THR A 511 -18.12 -20.29 -18.88
C THR A 511 -18.95 -19.36 -19.76
N ALA A 512 -19.65 -18.41 -19.10
CA ALA A 512 -20.46 -17.41 -19.79
C ALA A 512 -19.67 -16.13 -20.12
N SER A 513 -18.41 -15.97 -19.65
CA SER A 513 -17.66 -14.70 -19.71
C SER A 513 -18.51 -13.53 -19.18
N LEU A 514 -19.06 -13.70 -17.98
CA LEU A 514 -20.06 -12.82 -17.40
C LEU A 514 -19.72 -12.51 -15.93
N ILE A 515 -19.76 -11.21 -15.57
CA ILE A 515 -19.81 -10.79 -14.17
C ILE A 515 -21.26 -10.47 -13.81
N SER A 516 -21.73 -10.97 -12.68
CA SER A 516 -23.07 -10.70 -12.16
C SER A 516 -23.01 -10.11 -10.76
N ILE A 517 -23.75 -9.02 -10.52
CA ILE A 517 -24.02 -8.47 -9.21
C ILE A 517 -25.50 -8.63 -8.96
N HIS A 518 -25.87 -9.35 -7.92
CA HIS A 518 -27.26 -9.59 -7.55
C HIS A 518 -27.52 -9.04 -6.16
N ASP A 519 -28.40 -8.05 -6.08
CA ASP A 519 -28.89 -7.47 -4.83
C ASP A 519 -30.33 -7.88 -4.58
N THR A 520 -30.66 -8.23 -3.34
CA THR A 520 -32.04 -8.37 -2.86
C THR A 520 -32.17 -7.63 -1.55
N TRP A 521 -33.27 -6.90 -1.36
CA TRP A 521 -33.43 -6.08 -0.16
C TRP A 521 -34.84 -6.06 0.37
N GLU A 522 -34.94 -5.75 1.68
CA GLU A 522 -36.14 -5.39 2.38
C GLU A 522 -35.87 -4.20 3.32
N LEU A 523 -36.67 -3.14 3.20
CA LEU A 523 -36.66 -1.98 4.08
C LEU A 523 -37.83 -2.06 5.05
N SER A 524 -37.73 -1.40 6.20
CA SER A 524 -38.85 -1.29 7.19
C SER A 524 -40.02 -0.48 6.63
N GLN A 525 -39.73 0.47 5.72
CA GLN A 525 -40.71 1.30 5.00
C GLN A 525 -40.21 1.52 3.59
N GLY A 526 -41.13 1.66 2.64
CA GLY A 526 -40.81 2.02 1.26
C GLY A 526 -40.15 3.40 1.18
N SER A 527 -39.25 3.58 0.22
CA SER A 527 -38.54 4.83 0.01
C SER A 527 -38.34 5.12 -1.49
N GLU A 528 -38.67 6.34 -1.91
CA GLU A 528 -38.38 6.85 -3.25
C GLU A 528 -36.90 7.15 -3.46
N ARG A 529 -36.06 7.12 -2.39
CA ARG A 529 -34.65 7.54 -2.42
C ARG A 529 -33.67 6.37 -2.46
N THR A 530 -34.16 5.12 -2.51
CA THR A 530 -33.28 3.95 -2.60
C THR A 530 -32.62 3.91 -3.97
N VAL A 531 -31.29 3.81 -3.99
CA VAL A 531 -30.49 3.78 -5.22
C VAL A 531 -29.31 2.81 -5.07
N CYS A 532 -28.76 2.37 -6.22
CA CYS A 532 -27.43 1.79 -6.32
C CYS A 532 -26.54 2.67 -7.21
N TYR A 533 -25.26 2.76 -6.87
CA TYR A 533 -24.28 3.54 -7.63
C TYR A 533 -23.30 2.64 -8.37
N LEU A 534 -22.90 3.08 -9.58
CA LEU A 534 -21.76 2.56 -10.32
C LEU A 534 -20.86 3.74 -10.70
N ILE A 535 -19.56 3.59 -10.51
CA ILE A 535 -18.57 4.64 -10.77
C ILE A 535 -17.68 4.22 -11.93
N THR A 536 -17.53 5.09 -12.92
CA THR A 536 -16.72 4.82 -14.12
C THR A 536 -15.91 6.05 -14.55
N PRO A 537 -14.69 5.87 -15.10
CA PRO A 537 -13.94 6.97 -15.70
C PRO A 537 -14.38 7.28 -17.14
N GLU A 538 -15.25 6.47 -17.73
CA GLU A 538 -15.71 6.62 -19.10
C GLU A 538 -17.14 7.17 -19.15
N GLU A 539 -17.43 8.00 -20.16
CA GLU A 539 -18.77 8.52 -20.40
C GLU A 539 -19.73 7.40 -20.80
N PRO A 540 -20.72 7.04 -19.96
CA PRO A 540 -21.62 5.94 -20.26
C PRO A 540 -22.71 6.36 -21.22
N GLN A 541 -23.02 5.48 -22.18
CA GLN A 541 -24.19 5.62 -23.08
C GLN A 541 -25.30 4.74 -22.52
N VAL A 542 -26.43 5.37 -22.14
CA VAL A 542 -27.60 4.68 -21.60
C VAL A 542 -28.62 4.45 -22.69
N ALA A 543 -29.05 3.21 -22.89
CA ALA A 543 -30.08 2.81 -23.87
C ALA A 543 -31.07 1.84 -23.19
N GLY A 544 -32.17 2.39 -22.67
CA GLY A 544 -33.13 1.63 -21.85
C GLY A 544 -32.46 1.09 -20.58
N ALA A 545 -32.51 -0.21 -20.38
CA ALA A 545 -31.91 -0.92 -19.29
C ALA A 545 -30.41 -1.29 -19.52
N ALA A 546 -29.84 -0.91 -20.66
CA ALA A 546 -28.45 -1.20 -20.97
C ALA A 546 -27.58 0.06 -20.88
N ILE A 547 -26.36 -0.12 -20.37
CA ILE A 547 -25.33 0.90 -20.28
C ILE A 547 -24.10 0.39 -21.04
N MET A 548 -23.60 1.20 -21.97
CA MET A 548 -22.44 0.87 -22.78
C MET A 548 -21.30 1.83 -22.45
N LEU A 549 -20.11 1.27 -22.21
CA LEU A 549 -18.88 2.04 -22.07
C LEU A 549 -18.09 2.03 -23.39
N PRO A 550 -17.39 3.12 -23.73
CA PRO A 550 -16.60 3.24 -24.96
C PRO A 550 -15.57 2.11 -25.15
N SER A 551 -15.00 1.60 -24.07
CA SER A 551 -14.05 0.48 -24.06
C SER A 551 -14.65 -0.89 -24.41
N GLY A 552 -15.97 -0.96 -24.63
CA GLY A 552 -16.66 -2.20 -25.02
C GLY A 552 -17.21 -3.01 -23.84
N LEU A 553 -17.33 -2.44 -22.64
CA LEU A 553 -18.08 -3.05 -21.56
C LEU A 553 -19.58 -2.75 -21.74
N VAL A 554 -20.41 -3.77 -21.58
CA VAL A 554 -21.88 -3.65 -21.58
C VAL A 554 -22.38 -4.08 -20.21
N ILE A 555 -23.29 -3.29 -19.66
CA ILE A 555 -23.91 -3.50 -18.35
C ILE A 555 -25.42 -3.55 -18.57
N ASP A 556 -26.02 -4.72 -18.43
CA ASP A 556 -27.46 -4.91 -18.52
C ASP A 556 -28.07 -4.86 -17.11
N ILE A 557 -29.10 -4.06 -16.93
CA ILE A 557 -29.80 -3.85 -15.66
C ILE A 557 -31.16 -4.52 -15.70
N ASP A 558 -31.46 -5.36 -14.71
CA ASP A 558 -32.75 -5.98 -14.52
C ASP A 558 -33.17 -5.76 -13.06
N ALA A 559 -34.15 -4.89 -12.85
CA ALA A 559 -34.61 -4.51 -11.52
C ALA A 559 -36.12 -4.75 -11.37
N THR A 560 -36.49 -5.39 -10.27
CA THR A 560 -37.89 -5.56 -9.84
C THR A 560 -38.06 -5.00 -8.44
N VAL A 561 -38.98 -4.05 -8.27
CA VAL A 561 -39.29 -3.40 -7.00
C VAL A 561 -40.79 -3.49 -6.73
N ASP A 562 -41.16 -4.02 -5.55
CA ASP A 562 -42.55 -4.26 -5.13
C ASP A 562 -43.40 -4.99 -6.22
N GLY A 563 -42.72 -5.90 -6.97
CA GLY A 563 -43.33 -6.72 -8.01
C GLY A 563 -43.46 -6.05 -9.39
N THR A 564 -42.92 -4.84 -9.58
CA THR A 564 -42.92 -4.13 -10.85
C THR A 564 -41.52 -3.87 -11.37
N SER A 565 -41.34 -3.83 -12.69
CA SER A 565 -40.08 -3.43 -13.30
C SER A 565 -39.74 -1.98 -12.96
N ALA A 566 -38.51 -1.75 -12.51
CA ALA A 566 -38.02 -0.43 -12.10
C ALA A 566 -36.68 -0.13 -12.79
N GLU A 567 -36.72 0.66 -13.86
CA GLU A 567 -35.55 0.97 -14.68
C GLU A 567 -35.43 2.49 -14.86
N ARG A 568 -34.91 3.18 -13.84
CA ARG A 568 -34.55 4.59 -13.95
C ARG A 568 -33.05 4.75 -13.75
N ILE A 569 -32.36 5.06 -14.85
CA ILE A 569 -30.91 5.26 -14.86
C ILE A 569 -30.64 6.73 -15.09
N SER A 570 -29.79 7.33 -14.28
CA SER A 570 -29.28 8.68 -14.49
C SER A 570 -27.76 8.70 -14.37
N VAL A 571 -27.13 9.65 -15.03
CA VAL A 571 -25.67 9.82 -15.08
C VAL A 571 -25.33 11.22 -14.59
N GLU A 572 -24.39 11.30 -13.65
CA GLU A 572 -23.81 12.54 -13.18
C GLU A 572 -22.33 12.55 -13.54
N ARG A 573 -21.87 13.63 -14.16
CA ARG A 573 -20.44 13.90 -14.35
C ARG A 573 -19.91 14.71 -13.18
N ARG A 574 -18.74 14.30 -12.66
CA ARG A 574 -17.97 15.05 -11.67
C ARG A 574 -16.62 15.43 -12.24
N ASP A 575 -16.37 16.71 -12.37
CA ASP A 575 -15.04 17.22 -12.70
C ASP A 575 -14.10 17.06 -11.51
N LEU A 576 -12.86 16.64 -11.78
CA LEU A 576 -11.83 16.41 -10.78
C LEU A 576 -10.95 17.65 -10.69
N ASP A 577 -10.75 18.14 -9.47
CA ASP A 577 -9.87 19.28 -9.13
C ASP A 577 -8.60 18.85 -8.40
N ASP A 578 -8.56 17.61 -7.90
CA ASP A 578 -7.39 17.05 -7.21
C ASP A 578 -6.36 16.53 -8.23
N PRO A 579 -5.10 17.02 -8.19
CA PRO A 579 -4.07 16.62 -9.15
C PRO A 579 -3.72 15.14 -9.13
N GLN A 580 -3.83 14.47 -7.98
CA GLN A 580 -3.54 13.04 -7.84
C GLN A 580 -4.64 12.22 -8.52
N LEU A 581 -5.90 12.57 -8.31
CA LEU A 581 -7.03 11.92 -8.98
C LEU A 581 -7.02 12.17 -10.49
N GLN A 582 -6.69 13.42 -10.91
CA GLN A 582 -6.53 13.76 -12.33
C GLN A 582 -5.44 12.93 -13.02
N ALA A 583 -4.31 12.71 -12.36
CA ALA A 583 -3.23 11.89 -12.91
C ALA A 583 -3.62 10.41 -13.12
N ILE A 584 -4.61 9.92 -12.36
CA ILE A 584 -5.10 8.55 -12.44
C ILE A 584 -6.25 8.41 -13.44
N TRP A 585 -7.26 9.27 -13.32
CA TRP A 585 -8.55 9.12 -13.99
C TRP A 585 -8.81 10.14 -15.12
N GLY A 586 -7.94 11.13 -15.29
CA GLY A 586 -8.17 12.25 -16.20
C GLY A 586 -9.00 13.36 -15.54
N GLY A 587 -9.69 14.16 -16.35
CA GLY A 587 -10.37 15.37 -15.87
C GLY A 587 -11.68 15.14 -15.11
N HIS A 588 -12.28 13.96 -15.18
CA HIS A 588 -13.61 13.71 -14.62
C HIS A 588 -13.90 12.24 -14.39
N LEU A 589 -14.90 11.98 -13.55
CA LEU A 589 -15.54 10.68 -13.34
C LEU A 589 -17.05 10.79 -13.59
N TYR A 590 -17.67 9.65 -13.83
CA TYR A 590 -19.13 9.52 -13.97
C TYR A 590 -19.68 8.63 -12.87
N ARG A 591 -20.79 9.08 -12.27
CA ARG A 591 -21.60 8.28 -11.36
C ARG A 591 -22.91 7.92 -12.03
N ILE A 592 -23.13 6.65 -12.24
CA ILE A 592 -24.39 6.09 -12.72
C ILE A 592 -25.24 5.78 -11.50
N THR A 593 -26.47 6.27 -11.48
CA THR A 593 -27.42 6.06 -10.40
C THR A 593 -28.60 5.22 -10.93
N LEU A 594 -28.80 4.06 -10.30
CA LEU A 594 -29.91 3.16 -10.55
C LEU A 594 -30.97 3.41 -9.47
N ALA A 595 -32.09 4.01 -9.82
CA ALA A 595 -33.17 4.32 -8.88
C ALA A 595 -34.06 3.08 -8.64
N LEU A 596 -34.29 2.77 -7.36
CA LEU A 596 -34.97 1.57 -6.89
C LEU A 596 -36.08 1.96 -5.87
N PRO A 597 -37.09 2.76 -6.28
CA PRO A 597 -38.10 3.27 -5.36
C PRO A 597 -39.02 2.16 -4.89
N GLY A 598 -39.11 1.94 -3.56
CA GLY A 598 -39.99 0.92 -2.98
C GLY A 598 -39.49 0.36 -1.66
N GLN A 599 -40.12 -0.71 -1.18
CA GLN A 599 -39.82 -1.32 0.10
C GLN A 599 -38.92 -2.56 -0.04
N ARG A 600 -39.14 -3.37 -1.06
CA ARG A 600 -38.41 -4.60 -1.33
C ARG A 600 -38.17 -4.80 -2.82
N GLY A 601 -37.11 -5.50 -3.16
CA GLY A 601 -36.86 -5.77 -4.55
C GLY A 601 -35.64 -6.64 -4.81
N SER A 602 -35.35 -6.82 -6.08
CA SER A 602 -34.11 -7.41 -6.57
C SER A 602 -33.54 -6.58 -7.71
N LEU A 603 -32.22 -6.52 -7.78
CA LEU A 603 -31.47 -5.89 -8.86
C LEU A 603 -30.43 -6.89 -9.35
N ARG A 604 -30.43 -7.15 -10.66
CA ARG A 604 -29.35 -7.87 -11.34
C ARG A 604 -28.62 -6.91 -12.24
N THR A 605 -27.30 -6.81 -12.05
CA THR A 605 -26.40 -6.06 -12.91
C THR A 605 -25.49 -7.08 -13.59
N LEU A 606 -25.68 -7.28 -14.89
CA LEU A 606 -24.95 -8.26 -15.71
C LEU A 606 -23.94 -7.53 -16.57
N ILE A 607 -22.65 -7.88 -16.42
CA ILE A 607 -21.53 -7.14 -17.02
C ILE A 607 -20.75 -8.09 -17.93
N ARG A 608 -20.63 -7.71 -19.20
CA ARG A 608 -19.96 -8.53 -20.22
C ARG A 608 -19.21 -7.68 -21.23
N ARG A 609 -18.34 -8.31 -22.00
CA ARG A 609 -17.74 -7.70 -23.18
C ARG A 609 -18.80 -7.52 -24.27
N ARG A 610 -18.77 -6.41 -24.99
CA ARG A 610 -19.57 -6.19 -26.21
C ARG A 610 -19.15 -7.22 -27.27
N GLY A 611 -20.11 -7.97 -27.81
CA GLY A 611 -19.87 -8.93 -28.89
C GLY A 611 -19.35 -8.23 -30.16
N THR A 612 -18.40 -8.83 -30.86
CA THR A 612 -17.80 -8.28 -32.09
C THR A 612 -18.75 -8.21 -33.30
N GLY A 613 -20.02 -8.62 -33.11
CA GLY A 613 -21.04 -8.71 -34.19
C GLY A 613 -22.13 -7.62 -34.19
N GLN A 614 -22.09 -6.65 -33.27
CA GLN A 614 -23.07 -5.57 -33.21
C GLN A 614 -22.42 -4.20 -33.50
N GLN A 615 -21.92 -4.02 -34.73
CA GLN A 615 -21.77 -2.71 -35.34
C GLN A 615 -23.05 -2.47 -36.14
N GLY A 616 -23.90 -1.63 -35.62
CA GLY A 616 -25.12 -1.15 -36.26
C GLY A 616 -25.30 0.31 -35.90
#